data_0f20f749f261b8ec887ff7a996dd6a16
#
_entry.id   0f20f749f261b8ec887ff7a996dd6a16
#
_cell.length_a   1.000
_cell.length_b   1.000
_cell.length_c   1.000
_cell.angle_alpha   90.00
_cell.angle_beta   90.00
_cell.angle_gamma   90.00
#
_symmetry.space_group_name_H-M   'P 1'
#
loop_
_entity.id
_entity.type
_entity.pdbx_description
1 polymer ?
#
loop_
_entity_poly.entity_id
_entity_poly.type
_entity_poly.pdbx_seq_one_letter_code
_entity_poly.pdbx_strand_id
1 'polypeptide(L)'
;KKYHKLLLDTHLDFIKSGAEVIVTNTFTLRRKRLYENNVDNKFEYLNKKAGEIAMKAKELNPHVLIAGGLPPQDKTYEADKREDYIIKDSFYEQAKILNPFVDFFYFDVLSSVREFRLGIEAIKNFNKPYLIGAHISEGTVLPSNESLSDIINKIDHKNLLGIMLSCISPENYEKNLDEIKNLGVPFGFKLNAFITTSPKNGYFANYSKNGGNPNEFLGQRKDLNPKKMSAF
;
A
#
# COMPACT_ATOMS: atom_id res chain seq x y z
N LYS A 1 -7.57 -14.05 -19.84
CA LYS A 1 -8.50 -14.88 -19.03
C LYS A 1 -7.76 -15.69 -17.95
N LYS A 2 -6.64 -16.39 -18.26
CA LYS A 2 -5.87 -17.21 -17.29
C LYS A 2 -5.43 -16.43 -16.05
N TYR A 3 -4.86 -15.24 -16.21
CA TYR A 3 -4.38 -14.42 -15.08
C TYR A 3 -5.52 -13.81 -14.26
N HIS A 4 -6.68 -13.55 -14.83
CA HIS A 4 -7.85 -13.07 -14.09
C HIS A 4 -8.36 -14.15 -13.13
N LYS A 5 -8.38 -15.42 -13.58
CA LYS A 5 -8.73 -16.55 -12.72
C LYS A 5 -7.73 -16.69 -11.57
N LEU A 6 -6.44 -16.63 -11.88
CA LEU A 6 -5.39 -16.73 -10.84
C LEU A 6 -5.55 -15.64 -9.77
N LEU A 7 -5.83 -14.39 -10.16
CA LEU A 7 -6.05 -13.31 -9.20
C LEU A 7 -7.30 -13.55 -8.34
N LEU A 8 -8.40 -14.01 -8.95
CA LEU A 8 -9.59 -14.37 -8.19
C LEU A 8 -9.30 -15.50 -7.20
N ASP A 9 -8.66 -16.57 -7.65
CA ASP A 9 -8.30 -17.71 -6.81
C ASP A 9 -7.43 -17.25 -5.63
N THR A 10 -6.47 -16.33 -5.88
CA THR A 10 -5.63 -15.75 -4.82
C THR A 10 -6.45 -15.00 -3.77
N HIS A 11 -7.40 -14.15 -4.17
CA HIS A 11 -8.30 -13.49 -3.21
C HIS A 11 -9.10 -14.50 -2.39
N LEU A 12 -9.65 -15.53 -3.04
CA LEU A 12 -10.42 -16.59 -2.37
C LEU A 12 -9.57 -17.39 -1.40
N ASP A 13 -8.30 -17.67 -1.71
CA ASP A 13 -7.39 -18.37 -0.81
C ASP A 13 -7.10 -17.55 0.45
N PHE A 14 -6.88 -16.23 0.31
CA PHE A 14 -6.73 -15.34 1.48
C PHE A 14 -8.01 -15.31 2.33
N ILE A 15 -9.17 -15.19 1.71
CA ILE A 15 -10.46 -15.20 2.42
C ILE A 15 -10.67 -16.54 3.16
N LYS A 16 -10.40 -17.64 2.50
CA LYS A 16 -10.46 -18.98 3.11
C LYS A 16 -9.49 -19.13 4.29
N SER A 17 -8.39 -18.42 4.26
CA SER A 17 -7.41 -18.37 5.36
C SER A 17 -7.78 -17.40 6.48
N GLY A 18 -8.95 -16.76 6.42
CA GLY A 18 -9.49 -15.89 7.47
C GLY A 18 -9.33 -14.39 7.19
N ALA A 19 -8.99 -13.97 5.97
CA ALA A 19 -8.94 -12.54 5.68
C ALA A 19 -10.35 -11.94 5.63
N GLU A 20 -10.58 -10.89 6.40
CA GLU A 20 -11.82 -10.09 6.42
C GLU A 20 -11.76 -8.90 5.46
N VAL A 21 -10.57 -8.55 5.01
CA VAL A 21 -10.31 -7.49 4.03
C VAL A 21 -9.43 -8.02 2.91
N ILE A 22 -9.82 -7.76 1.66
CA ILE A 22 -8.97 -7.96 0.49
C ILE A 22 -8.62 -6.62 -0.14
N VAL A 23 -7.40 -6.49 -0.63
CA VAL A 23 -6.93 -5.27 -1.31
C VAL A 23 -6.94 -5.49 -2.81
N THR A 24 -7.43 -4.52 -3.58
CA THR A 24 -7.36 -4.57 -5.05
C THR A 24 -5.91 -4.70 -5.52
N ASN A 25 -5.65 -5.53 -6.53
CA ASN A 25 -4.30 -5.74 -7.06
C ASN A 25 -3.86 -4.57 -7.97
N THR A 26 -3.73 -3.38 -7.38
CA THR A 26 -3.51 -2.10 -8.10
C THR A 26 -2.17 -1.44 -7.80
N PHE A 27 -1.33 -2.01 -6.94
CA PHE A 27 -0.06 -1.42 -6.52
C PHE A 27 0.86 -1.05 -7.69
N THR A 28 0.99 -1.93 -8.68
CA THR A 28 1.81 -1.70 -9.87
C THR A 28 1.05 -1.04 -11.02
N LEU A 29 -0.25 -0.77 -10.86
CA LEU A 29 -1.11 -0.24 -11.90
C LEU A 29 -1.22 1.30 -11.88
N ARG A 30 -0.32 1.99 -11.17
CA ARG A 30 -0.20 3.45 -11.23
C ARG A 30 0.28 3.90 -12.61
N ARG A 31 -0.22 5.02 -13.10
CA ARG A 31 0.01 5.49 -14.47
C ARG A 31 1.49 5.57 -14.83
N LYS A 32 2.31 6.15 -13.95
CA LYS A 32 3.76 6.25 -14.18
C LYS A 32 4.42 4.89 -14.38
N ARG A 33 4.08 3.90 -13.55
CA ARG A 33 4.64 2.56 -13.66
C ARG A 33 4.23 1.86 -14.96
N LEU A 34 2.99 2.06 -15.39
CA LEU A 34 2.52 1.53 -16.68
C LEU A 34 3.20 2.23 -17.85
N TYR A 35 3.40 3.56 -17.78
CA TYR A 35 4.13 4.33 -18.77
C TYR A 35 5.58 3.84 -18.94
N GLU A 36 6.31 3.66 -17.83
CA GLU A 36 7.67 3.10 -17.81
C GLU A 36 7.77 1.71 -18.47
N ASN A 37 6.66 0.99 -18.54
CA ASN A 37 6.56 -0.34 -19.17
C ASN A 37 5.82 -0.32 -20.53
N ASN A 38 5.55 0.86 -21.11
CA ASN A 38 4.88 1.04 -22.40
C ASN A 38 3.48 0.41 -22.48
N VAL A 39 2.73 0.44 -21.37
CA VAL A 39 1.36 -0.12 -21.26
C VAL A 39 0.37 0.83 -20.55
N ASP A 40 0.67 2.12 -20.52
CA ASP A 40 -0.15 3.15 -19.87
C ASP A 40 -1.53 3.34 -20.54
N ASN A 41 -1.67 3.01 -21.81
CA ASN A 41 -2.95 2.93 -22.51
C ASN A 41 -3.91 1.89 -21.91
N LYS A 42 -3.43 0.99 -21.04
CA LYS A 42 -4.24 0.00 -20.31
C LYS A 42 -4.59 0.42 -18.89
N PHE A 43 -4.23 1.62 -18.46
CA PHE A 43 -4.41 2.08 -17.08
C PHE A 43 -5.86 1.91 -16.58
N GLU A 44 -6.82 2.44 -17.31
CA GLU A 44 -8.24 2.34 -16.95
C GLU A 44 -8.72 0.90 -16.94
N TYR A 45 -8.44 0.16 -18.01
CA TYR A 45 -8.83 -1.25 -18.14
C TYR A 45 -8.29 -2.11 -17.00
N LEU A 46 -7.00 -1.98 -16.66
CA LEU A 46 -6.37 -2.82 -15.65
C LEU A 46 -6.88 -2.51 -14.23
N ASN A 47 -7.02 -1.22 -13.87
CA ASN A 47 -7.55 -0.83 -12.58
C ASN A 47 -9.03 -1.24 -12.42
N LYS A 48 -9.86 -1.01 -13.45
CA LYS A 48 -11.25 -1.48 -13.46
C LYS A 48 -11.32 -2.99 -13.30
N LYS A 49 -10.49 -3.72 -14.04
CA LYS A 49 -10.47 -5.19 -13.98
C LYS A 49 -10.05 -5.72 -12.62
N ALA A 50 -9.10 -5.07 -11.94
CA ALA A 50 -8.71 -5.41 -10.58
C ALA A 50 -9.88 -5.23 -9.60
N GLY A 51 -10.63 -4.13 -9.71
CA GLY A 51 -11.85 -3.88 -8.94
C GLY A 51 -12.95 -4.92 -9.20
N GLU A 52 -13.24 -5.22 -10.46
CA GLU A 52 -14.24 -6.24 -10.85
C GLU A 52 -13.91 -7.63 -10.28
N ILE A 53 -12.62 -8.00 -10.24
CA ILE A 53 -12.20 -9.30 -9.71
C ILE A 53 -12.35 -9.34 -8.18
N ALA A 54 -12.01 -8.24 -7.48
CA ALA A 54 -12.21 -8.13 -6.05
C ALA A 54 -13.72 -8.20 -5.69
N MET A 55 -14.57 -7.50 -6.44
CA MET A 55 -16.04 -7.60 -6.29
C MET A 55 -16.54 -9.02 -6.45
N LYS A 56 -16.05 -9.73 -7.45
CA LYS A 56 -16.42 -11.14 -7.66
C LYS A 56 -16.02 -12.04 -6.48
N ALA A 57 -14.87 -11.78 -5.85
CA ALA A 57 -14.48 -12.51 -4.64
C ALA A 57 -15.41 -12.19 -3.46
N LYS A 58 -15.82 -10.91 -3.31
CA LYS A 58 -16.78 -10.47 -2.30
C LYS A 58 -18.18 -11.03 -2.54
N GLU A 59 -18.66 -11.12 -3.77
CA GLU A 59 -19.95 -11.76 -4.10
C GLU A 59 -20.04 -13.20 -3.60
N LEU A 60 -18.92 -13.93 -3.63
CA LEU A 60 -18.81 -15.29 -3.10
C LEU A 60 -18.63 -15.33 -1.57
N ASN A 61 -18.25 -14.21 -0.95
CA ASN A 61 -17.97 -14.07 0.47
C ASN A 61 -18.43 -12.70 0.97
N PRO A 62 -19.74 -12.47 1.15
CA PRO A 62 -20.32 -11.13 1.36
C PRO A 62 -19.83 -10.37 2.63
N HIS A 63 -19.28 -11.09 3.60
CA HIS A 63 -18.75 -10.50 4.84
C HIS A 63 -17.41 -9.78 4.66
N VAL A 64 -16.72 -10.01 3.53
CA VAL A 64 -15.40 -9.44 3.27
C VAL A 64 -15.51 -8.01 2.76
N LEU A 65 -14.63 -7.14 3.25
CA LEU A 65 -14.48 -5.78 2.75
C LEU A 65 -13.41 -5.70 1.66
N ILE A 66 -13.60 -4.76 0.72
CA ILE A 66 -12.64 -4.48 -0.35
C ILE A 66 -11.97 -3.13 -0.07
N ALA A 67 -10.66 -3.15 0.11
CA ALA A 67 -9.83 -1.96 0.15
C ALA A 67 -9.33 -1.60 -1.26
N GLY A 68 -9.57 -0.38 -1.70
CA GLY A 68 -9.00 0.17 -2.92
C GLY A 68 -7.55 0.61 -2.71
N GLY A 69 -6.58 -0.21 -3.13
CA GLY A 69 -5.17 0.10 -2.95
C GLY A 69 -4.72 1.30 -3.78
N LEU A 70 -4.26 2.35 -3.11
CA LEU A 70 -3.68 3.56 -3.70
C LEU A 70 -2.20 3.65 -3.31
N PRO A 71 -1.30 3.13 -4.15
CA PRO A 71 0.15 3.12 -3.90
C PRO A 71 0.78 4.51 -4.10
N PRO A 72 2.08 4.68 -3.74
CA PRO A 72 2.84 5.86 -4.16
C PRO A 72 2.74 6.05 -5.66
N GLN A 73 2.39 7.25 -6.10
CA GLN A 73 2.08 7.52 -7.51
C GLN A 73 3.33 7.75 -8.38
N ASP A 74 4.49 7.93 -7.75
CA ASP A 74 5.80 8.00 -8.40
C ASP A 74 6.65 6.79 -8.02
N LYS A 75 7.63 6.96 -7.16
CA LYS A 75 8.54 5.92 -6.70
C LYS A 75 8.05 5.29 -5.39
N THR A 76 8.39 4.03 -5.19
CA THR A 76 8.14 3.35 -3.91
C THR A 76 9.31 3.64 -2.96
N TYR A 77 9.01 3.90 -1.68
CA TYR A 77 9.98 4.16 -0.60
C TYR A 77 10.73 5.50 -0.68
N GLU A 78 10.28 6.39 -1.55
CA GLU A 78 10.77 7.75 -1.67
C GLU A 78 9.58 8.72 -1.62
N ALA A 79 9.77 9.89 -1.01
CA ALA A 79 8.76 10.95 -1.05
C ALA A 79 8.60 11.48 -2.47
N ASP A 80 7.36 11.64 -2.92
CA ASP A 80 7.05 12.19 -4.24
C ASP A 80 7.40 13.69 -4.29
N LYS A 81 8.26 14.08 -5.22
CA LYS A 81 8.76 15.47 -5.38
C LYS A 81 8.09 16.24 -6.51
N ARG A 82 7.12 15.62 -7.20
CA ARG A 82 6.37 16.28 -8.28
C ARG A 82 5.49 17.41 -7.72
N GLU A 83 4.92 18.22 -8.60
CA GLU A 83 3.99 19.29 -8.23
C GLU A 83 2.72 18.73 -7.58
N ASP A 84 2.12 19.48 -6.65
CA ASP A 84 0.95 19.06 -5.87
C ASP A 84 -0.22 18.61 -6.72
N TYR A 85 -0.52 19.34 -7.82
CA TYR A 85 -1.60 18.98 -8.72
C TYR A 85 -1.35 17.65 -9.41
N ILE A 86 -0.10 17.32 -9.79
CA ILE A 86 0.25 16.05 -10.44
C ILE A 86 0.04 14.88 -9.47
N ILE A 87 0.47 15.04 -8.21
CA ILE A 87 0.28 14.01 -7.18
C ILE A 87 -1.21 13.78 -6.93
N LYS A 88 -1.95 14.87 -6.70
CA LYS A 88 -3.38 14.83 -6.45
C LYS A 88 -4.16 14.21 -7.60
N ASP A 89 -3.91 14.65 -8.84
CA ASP A 89 -4.58 14.11 -10.02
C ASP A 89 -4.26 12.63 -10.24
N SER A 90 -3.03 12.21 -9.98
CA SER A 90 -2.63 10.79 -10.08
C SER A 90 -3.42 9.91 -9.10
N PHE A 91 -3.59 10.35 -7.84
CA PHE A 91 -4.44 9.64 -6.87
C PHE A 91 -5.91 9.65 -7.28
N TYR A 92 -6.42 10.82 -7.73
CA TYR A 92 -7.81 10.96 -8.14
C TYR A 92 -8.18 10.04 -9.31
N GLU A 93 -7.35 9.99 -10.36
CA GLU A 93 -7.60 9.13 -11.53
C GLU A 93 -7.73 7.66 -11.14
N GLN A 94 -6.82 7.14 -10.31
CA GLN A 94 -6.86 5.75 -9.87
C GLN A 94 -8.03 5.48 -8.94
N ALA A 95 -8.25 6.36 -7.96
CA ALA A 95 -9.36 6.26 -7.02
C ALA A 95 -10.73 6.34 -7.71
N LYS A 96 -10.90 7.22 -8.69
CA LYS A 96 -12.14 7.34 -9.48
C LYS A 96 -12.53 6.05 -10.16
N ILE A 97 -11.56 5.33 -10.74
CA ILE A 97 -11.81 4.04 -11.38
C ILE A 97 -12.20 2.98 -10.35
N LEU A 98 -11.54 2.98 -9.19
CA LEU A 98 -11.76 1.99 -8.13
C LEU A 98 -13.02 2.25 -7.30
N ASN A 99 -13.47 3.49 -7.21
CA ASN A 99 -14.57 3.90 -6.34
C ASN A 99 -15.84 3.03 -6.42
N PRO A 100 -16.32 2.57 -7.60
CA PRO A 100 -17.51 1.72 -7.68
C PRO A 100 -17.33 0.31 -7.07
N PHE A 101 -16.10 -0.15 -6.85
CA PHE A 101 -15.78 -1.53 -6.51
C PHE A 101 -15.32 -1.74 -5.07
N VAL A 102 -15.07 -0.66 -4.31
CA VAL A 102 -14.39 -0.73 -3.01
C VAL A 102 -15.25 -0.21 -1.88
N ASP A 103 -15.05 -0.72 -0.68
CA ASP A 103 -15.73 -0.26 0.52
C ASP A 103 -15.01 0.96 1.13
N PHE A 104 -13.69 1.00 1.05
CA PHE A 104 -12.83 2.09 1.51
C PHE A 104 -11.54 2.16 0.68
N PHE A 105 -10.76 3.25 0.82
CA PHE A 105 -9.46 3.38 0.19
C PHE A 105 -8.32 3.06 1.15
N TYR A 106 -7.25 2.49 0.63
CA TYR A 106 -6.03 2.20 1.38
C TYR A 106 -4.83 2.87 0.71
N PHE A 107 -4.32 3.93 1.33
CA PHE A 107 -3.06 4.57 0.94
C PHE A 107 -1.91 3.67 1.36
N ASP A 108 -1.38 2.87 0.46
CA ASP A 108 -0.44 1.80 0.77
C ASP A 108 1.02 2.23 0.55
N VAL A 109 1.84 2.22 1.61
CA VAL A 109 3.30 2.44 1.54
C VAL A 109 3.69 3.87 1.13
N LEU A 110 2.94 4.89 1.55
CA LEU A 110 3.30 6.28 1.25
C LEU A 110 4.46 6.76 2.14
N SER A 111 5.25 7.70 1.62
CA SER A 111 6.55 8.10 2.14
C SER A 111 6.62 9.53 2.67
N SER A 112 5.52 10.30 2.60
CA SER A 112 5.46 11.67 3.11
C SER A 112 4.06 12.09 3.54
N VAL A 113 3.99 13.01 4.50
CA VAL A 113 2.74 13.65 4.93
C VAL A 113 2.07 14.38 3.77
N ARG A 114 2.87 14.96 2.87
CA ARG A 114 2.38 15.64 1.66
C ARG A 114 1.58 14.71 0.77
N GLU A 115 2.08 13.48 0.52
CA GLU A 115 1.36 12.48 -0.27
C GLU A 115 0.04 12.08 0.38
N PHE A 116 0.01 11.89 1.72
CA PHE A 116 -1.24 11.60 2.44
C PHE A 116 -2.24 12.72 2.29
N ARG A 117 -1.85 13.98 2.53
CA ARG A 117 -2.74 15.13 2.40
C ARG A 117 -3.35 15.24 1.01
N LEU A 118 -2.52 15.17 -0.03
CA LEU A 118 -2.96 15.30 -1.42
C LEU A 118 -3.82 14.12 -1.86
N GLY A 119 -3.47 12.91 -1.43
CA GLY A 119 -4.28 11.71 -1.69
C GLY A 119 -5.65 11.78 -1.00
N ILE A 120 -5.71 12.16 0.27
CA ILE A 120 -6.98 12.34 1.01
C ILE A 120 -7.84 13.44 0.36
N GLU A 121 -7.22 14.54 -0.04
CA GLU A 121 -7.93 15.61 -0.76
C GLU A 121 -8.49 15.12 -2.12
N ALA A 122 -7.74 14.27 -2.81
CA ALA A 122 -8.17 13.70 -4.09
C ALA A 122 -9.44 12.83 -3.96
N ILE A 123 -9.59 12.11 -2.83
CA ILE A 123 -10.71 11.17 -2.63
C ILE A 123 -11.89 11.77 -1.84
N LYS A 124 -11.79 12.98 -1.30
CA LYS A 124 -12.76 13.54 -0.35
C LYS A 124 -14.21 13.52 -0.85
N ASN A 125 -14.41 13.74 -2.16
CA ASN A 125 -15.74 13.79 -2.77
C ASN A 125 -16.36 12.40 -2.99
N PHE A 126 -15.62 11.32 -2.80
CA PHE A 126 -16.19 9.96 -2.87
C PHE A 126 -16.87 9.55 -1.56
N ASN A 127 -16.69 10.31 -0.47
CA ASN A 127 -17.31 10.08 0.85
C ASN A 127 -17.09 8.66 1.40
N LYS A 128 -15.94 8.06 1.10
CA LYS A 128 -15.56 6.74 1.61
C LYS A 128 -14.54 6.85 2.73
N PRO A 129 -14.55 5.91 3.67
CA PRO A 129 -13.48 5.79 4.65
C PRO A 129 -12.13 5.53 3.97
N TYR A 130 -11.06 5.81 4.71
CA TYR A 130 -9.70 5.51 4.24
C TYR A 130 -8.80 5.01 5.38
N LEU A 131 -7.84 4.17 5.00
CA LEU A 131 -6.79 3.63 5.85
C LEU A 131 -5.44 4.18 5.37
N ILE A 132 -4.57 4.56 6.31
CA ILE A 132 -3.23 5.03 6.04
C ILE A 132 -2.23 3.88 6.18
N GLY A 133 -1.37 3.69 5.19
CA GLY A 133 -0.22 2.81 5.22
C GLY A 133 1.06 3.61 5.10
N ALA A 134 1.62 4.03 6.23
CA ALA A 134 2.86 4.80 6.30
C ALA A 134 4.08 3.88 6.14
N HIS A 135 5.08 4.33 5.37
CA HIS A 135 6.33 3.61 5.20
C HIS A 135 7.46 4.28 5.98
N ILE A 136 8.14 3.49 6.81
CA ILE A 136 9.38 3.86 7.47
C ILE A 136 10.44 2.84 7.06
N SER A 137 11.41 3.27 6.25
CA SER A 137 12.47 2.38 5.76
C SER A 137 13.38 1.91 6.89
N GLU A 138 13.85 2.85 7.68
CA GLU A 138 14.73 2.65 8.84
C GLU A 138 14.50 3.77 9.85
N GLY A 139 14.67 3.48 11.14
CA GLY A 139 14.47 4.47 12.20
C GLY A 139 13.01 4.72 12.53
N THR A 140 12.65 5.98 12.80
CA THR A 140 11.33 6.38 13.30
C THR A 140 10.66 7.48 12.49
N VAL A 141 11.22 7.85 11.34
CA VAL A 141 10.67 8.88 10.47
C VAL A 141 10.39 8.36 9.07
N LEU A 142 9.45 9.00 8.39
CA LEU A 142 9.18 8.76 6.98
C LEU A 142 10.40 9.09 6.12
N PRO A 143 10.50 8.60 4.87
CA PRO A 143 11.52 9.04 3.93
C PRO A 143 11.60 10.56 3.69
N SER A 144 10.53 11.29 4.01
CA SER A 144 10.46 12.77 4.00
C SER A 144 11.02 13.43 5.26
N ASN A 145 11.50 12.66 6.26
CA ASN A 145 11.94 13.08 7.59
C ASN A 145 10.82 13.59 8.52
N GLU A 146 9.57 13.31 8.23
CA GLU A 146 8.43 13.63 9.10
C GLU A 146 8.12 12.43 10.01
N SER A 147 7.54 12.71 11.20
CA SER A 147 7.12 11.69 12.17
C SER A 147 5.75 11.09 11.82
N LEU A 148 5.37 10.00 12.49
CA LEU A 148 4.00 9.46 12.40
C LEU A 148 2.98 10.45 12.98
N SER A 149 3.33 11.16 14.04
CA SER A 149 2.51 12.22 14.63
C SER A 149 2.24 13.37 13.65
N ASP A 150 3.22 13.71 12.80
CA ASP A 150 3.02 14.72 11.75
C ASP A 150 1.94 14.31 10.74
N ILE A 151 1.80 13.01 10.43
CA ILE A 151 0.71 12.54 9.57
C ILE A 151 -0.61 12.89 10.22
N ILE A 152 -0.84 12.37 11.44
CA ILE A 152 -2.12 12.51 12.13
C ILE A 152 -2.49 13.97 12.38
N ASN A 153 -1.51 14.81 12.73
CA ASN A 153 -1.76 16.24 13.00
C ASN A 153 -2.11 17.07 11.74
N LYS A 154 -1.80 16.57 10.54
CA LYS A 154 -1.92 17.34 9.28
C LYS A 154 -2.96 16.80 8.30
N ILE A 155 -3.71 15.75 8.66
CA ILE A 155 -4.76 15.17 7.81
C ILE A 155 -6.17 15.41 8.38
N ASP A 156 -7.19 15.22 7.55
CA ASP A 156 -8.59 15.21 7.99
C ASP A 156 -8.95 13.83 8.57
N HIS A 157 -9.43 13.80 9.80
CA HIS A 157 -9.79 12.55 10.52
C HIS A 157 -11.22 12.06 10.25
N LYS A 158 -12.03 12.82 9.57
CA LYS A 158 -13.48 12.54 9.43
C LYS A 158 -13.79 11.12 8.96
N ASN A 159 -12.99 10.60 8.04
CA ASN A 159 -13.18 9.28 7.45
C ASN A 159 -11.98 8.34 7.68
N LEU A 160 -11.09 8.68 8.62
CA LEU A 160 -9.92 7.88 8.94
C LEU A 160 -10.31 6.61 9.70
N LEU A 161 -9.96 5.44 9.17
CA LEU A 161 -10.12 4.15 9.83
C LEU A 161 -8.96 3.84 10.79
N GLY A 162 -7.76 4.29 10.48
CA GLY A 162 -6.57 4.05 11.28
C GLY A 162 -5.28 4.22 10.48
N ILE A 163 -4.16 3.88 11.10
CA ILE A 163 -2.83 3.94 10.52
C ILE A 163 -2.14 2.57 10.60
N MET A 164 -1.47 2.19 9.53
CA MET A 164 -0.62 1.00 9.48
C MET A 164 0.81 1.39 9.16
N LEU A 165 1.77 0.71 9.79
CA LEU A 165 3.15 0.71 9.28
C LEU A 165 3.26 -0.35 8.20
N SER A 166 3.53 0.09 6.97
CA SER A 166 3.46 -0.73 5.78
C SER A 166 4.84 -1.03 5.20
N CYS A 167 5.07 -2.30 4.85
CA CYS A 167 6.31 -2.78 4.26
C CYS A 167 7.54 -2.55 5.15
N ILE A 168 7.41 -2.86 6.42
CA ILE A 168 8.39 -2.62 7.49
C ILE A 168 8.87 -3.96 8.06
N SER A 169 10.13 -4.03 8.51
CA SER A 169 10.60 -5.22 9.25
C SER A 169 10.03 -5.26 10.66
N PRO A 170 9.90 -6.45 11.28
CA PRO A 170 9.43 -6.57 12.66
C PRO A 170 10.22 -5.70 13.64
N GLU A 171 11.55 -5.70 13.53
CA GLU A 171 12.43 -4.93 14.41
C GLU A 171 12.24 -3.43 14.27
N ASN A 172 11.97 -2.97 13.05
CA ASN A 172 11.71 -1.54 12.84
C ASN A 172 10.30 -1.16 13.27
N TYR A 173 9.34 -2.10 13.19
CA TYR A 173 8.01 -1.91 13.77
C TYR A 173 8.07 -1.74 15.29
N GLU A 174 8.81 -2.61 15.99
CA GLU A 174 9.01 -2.50 17.45
C GLU A 174 9.56 -1.14 17.88
N LYS A 175 10.51 -0.58 17.13
CA LYS A 175 11.08 0.75 17.41
C LYS A 175 10.04 1.89 17.33
N ASN A 176 8.99 1.69 16.56
CA ASN A 176 7.93 2.69 16.35
C ASN A 176 6.67 2.41 17.17
N LEU A 177 6.67 1.33 17.96
CA LEU A 177 5.46 0.85 18.64
C LEU A 177 4.91 1.86 19.66
N ASP A 178 5.78 2.52 20.41
CA ASP A 178 5.35 3.51 21.40
C ASP A 178 4.76 4.75 20.74
N GLU A 179 5.36 5.24 19.65
CA GLU A 179 4.82 6.38 18.92
C GLU A 179 3.43 6.04 18.34
N ILE A 180 3.31 4.91 17.62
CA ILE A 180 2.04 4.56 16.96
C ILE A 180 0.90 4.32 17.96
N LYS A 181 1.18 3.73 19.13
CA LYS A 181 0.21 3.56 20.21
C LYS A 181 -0.31 4.88 20.77
N ASN A 182 0.55 5.91 20.77
CA ASN A 182 0.22 7.23 21.33
C ASN A 182 -0.48 8.16 20.33
N LEU A 183 -0.72 7.74 19.09
CA LEU A 183 -1.39 8.55 18.06
C LEU A 183 -2.89 8.76 18.33
N GLY A 184 -3.51 7.99 19.22
CA GLY A 184 -4.94 8.11 19.54
C GLY A 184 -5.88 7.63 18.45
N VAL A 185 -5.40 6.88 17.47
CA VAL A 185 -6.18 6.27 16.38
C VAL A 185 -5.93 4.77 16.31
N PRO A 186 -6.85 3.96 15.76
CA PRO A 186 -6.60 2.55 15.52
C PRO A 186 -5.32 2.36 14.69
N PHE A 187 -4.54 1.35 15.02
CA PHE A 187 -3.27 1.10 14.33
C PHE A 187 -3.06 -0.38 14.03
N GLY A 188 -2.16 -0.64 13.09
CA GLY A 188 -1.78 -1.98 12.68
C GLY A 188 -0.48 -2.00 11.89
N PHE A 189 -0.21 -3.12 11.25
CA PHE A 189 1.01 -3.31 10.50
C PHE A 189 0.81 -4.19 9.26
N LYS A 190 1.69 -4.01 8.29
CA LYS A 190 1.94 -4.91 7.16
C LYS A 190 3.43 -5.19 7.12
N LEU A 191 3.85 -6.19 7.92
CA LEU A 191 5.25 -6.58 8.01
C LEU A 191 5.75 -7.23 6.72
N ASN A 192 7.04 -7.14 6.47
CA ASN A 192 7.73 -7.89 5.45
C ASN A 192 8.91 -8.67 6.02
N ALA A 193 9.39 -9.62 5.26
CA ALA A 193 10.53 -10.47 5.61
C ALA A 193 11.86 -9.98 5.00
N PHE A 194 11.94 -8.75 4.54
CA PHE A 194 13.17 -8.16 4.05
C PHE A 194 14.02 -7.65 5.21
N ILE A 195 15.34 -7.73 5.06
CA ILE A 195 16.26 -7.14 6.04
C ILE A 195 16.15 -5.63 6.01
N THR A 196 15.99 -5.05 4.82
CA THR A 196 15.76 -3.62 4.63
C THR A 196 14.89 -3.35 3.42
N THR A 197 14.13 -2.27 3.48
CA THR A 197 13.37 -1.70 2.35
C THR A 197 13.94 -0.35 1.91
N SER A 198 15.06 0.08 2.49
CA SER A 198 15.70 1.35 2.13
C SER A 198 16.21 1.31 0.68
N PRO A 199 15.86 2.29 -0.17
CA PRO A 199 16.41 2.43 -1.51
C PRO A 199 17.93 2.56 -1.52
N LYS A 200 18.51 3.16 -0.47
CA LYS A 200 19.96 3.32 -0.31
C LYS A 200 20.70 1.98 -0.19
N ASN A 201 20.05 0.96 0.31
CA ASN A 201 20.61 -0.37 0.54
C ASN A 201 20.37 -1.34 -0.62
N GLY A 202 19.95 -0.85 -1.77
CA GLY A 202 19.99 -1.61 -3.01
C GLY A 202 18.77 -2.47 -3.31
N TYR A 203 17.61 -2.17 -2.73
CA TYR A 203 16.35 -2.87 -3.09
C TYR A 203 16.11 -2.93 -4.60
N PHE A 204 16.51 -1.89 -5.35
CA PHE A 204 16.44 -1.86 -6.81
C PHE A 204 17.76 -2.08 -7.53
N ALA A 205 18.90 -1.75 -6.90
CA ALA A 205 20.19 -1.75 -7.57
C ALA A 205 20.71 -3.16 -7.88
N ASN A 206 20.31 -4.17 -7.11
CA ASN A 206 20.84 -5.52 -7.26
C ASN A 206 19.99 -6.43 -8.16
N TYR A 207 18.72 -6.09 -8.38
CA TYR A 207 17.81 -6.93 -9.18
C TYR A 207 18.21 -7.02 -10.65
N SER A 208 18.84 -5.98 -11.20
CA SER A 208 19.20 -5.91 -12.61
C SER A 208 20.65 -6.35 -12.92
N LYS A 209 21.52 -6.44 -11.91
CA LYS A 209 22.96 -6.65 -12.15
C LYS A 209 23.43 -8.09 -12.18
N ASN A 210 22.75 -9.02 -11.53
CA ASN A 210 23.33 -10.35 -11.29
C ASN A 210 22.47 -11.56 -11.71
N GLY A 211 21.27 -11.38 -12.25
CA GLY A 211 20.43 -12.48 -12.78
C GLY A 211 20.13 -13.61 -11.78
N GLY A 212 20.29 -13.36 -10.49
CA GLY A 212 20.17 -14.35 -9.42
C GLY A 212 18.75 -14.50 -8.87
N ASN A 213 18.63 -15.43 -7.93
CA ASN A 213 17.36 -15.73 -7.27
C ASN A 213 16.82 -14.50 -6.51
N PRO A 214 15.60 -14.02 -6.78
CA PRO A 214 14.99 -12.88 -6.07
C PRO A 214 15.06 -13.01 -4.54
N ASN A 215 14.98 -14.24 -4.02
CA ASN A 215 15.02 -14.50 -2.58
C ASN A 215 16.41 -14.27 -1.94
N GLU A 216 17.47 -14.28 -2.72
CA GLU A 216 18.82 -13.99 -2.24
C GLU A 216 19.13 -12.49 -2.24
N PHE A 217 18.54 -11.74 -3.17
CA PHE A 217 18.81 -10.32 -3.36
C PHE A 217 18.06 -9.39 -2.39
N LEU A 218 16.89 -9.80 -1.98
CA LEU A 218 16.04 -8.98 -1.11
C LEU A 218 16.40 -9.14 0.36
N GLY A 219 17.46 -9.89 0.67
CA GLY A 219 17.85 -10.15 2.06
C GLY A 219 16.71 -10.76 2.86
N GLN A 220 15.96 -11.67 2.23
CA GLN A 220 14.81 -12.30 2.86
C GLN A 220 15.24 -13.06 4.10
N ARG A 221 14.61 -12.77 5.21
CA ARG A 221 14.89 -13.40 6.49
C ARG A 221 14.29 -14.79 6.54
N LYS A 222 15.14 -15.81 6.75
CA LYS A 222 14.72 -17.20 6.90
C LYS A 222 14.21 -17.51 8.31
N ASP A 223 14.53 -16.67 9.28
CA ASP A 223 14.11 -16.80 10.68
C ASP A 223 12.66 -16.35 10.95
N LEU A 224 12.07 -15.59 10.02
CA LEU A 224 10.69 -15.15 10.14
C LEU A 224 9.72 -16.16 9.53
N ASN A 225 8.76 -16.56 10.32
CA ASN A 225 7.66 -17.40 9.89
C ASN A 225 6.32 -16.78 10.34
N PRO A 226 5.17 -17.23 9.80
CA PRO A 226 3.87 -16.64 10.11
C PRO A 226 3.56 -16.61 11.62
N LYS A 227 3.93 -17.64 12.37
CA LYS A 227 3.72 -17.68 13.83
C LYS A 227 4.53 -16.62 14.57
N LYS A 228 5.80 -16.42 14.15
CA LYS A 228 6.66 -15.40 14.73
C LYS A 228 6.17 -13.98 14.37
N MET A 229 5.72 -13.78 13.14
CA MET A 229 5.18 -12.51 12.68
C MET A 229 3.83 -12.16 13.34
N SER A 230 3.01 -13.14 13.68
CA SER A 230 1.73 -12.91 14.37
C SER A 230 1.86 -12.61 15.86
N ALA A 231 3.07 -12.67 16.41
CA ALA A 231 3.34 -12.32 17.82
C ALA A 231 3.61 -10.83 18.04
N PHE A 232 3.72 -10.03 16.96
CA PHE A 232 3.83 -8.58 17.00
C PHE A 232 2.45 -7.92 16.94
#